data_7bbdef877811091e71d0e289d99764f4
#
_entry.id   7bbdef877811091e71d0e289d99764f4
#
_cell.length_a   1.000
_cell.length_b   1.000
_cell.length_c   1.000
_cell.angle_alpha   90.00
_cell.angle_beta   90.00
_cell.angle_gamma   90.00
#
_symmetry.space_group_name_H-M   'P 1'
#
loop_
_entity.id
_entity.type
_entity.pdbx_description
1 polymer ?
#
loop_
_entity_poly.entity_id
_entity_poly.type
_entity_poly.pdbx_seq_one_letter_code
_entity_poly.pdbx_strand_id
1 'polypeptide(L)'
;MPGKSPIRLAWLHRTIAVCLVLVPFCAASDHWNYEESHDEVRDFVAGGMLHVRLGVGDLHIKRSDSNQIRLHYTVKSRRESRVKEAHVDIEIRGRDAHIEFHAPSGGNTQFDVELEVPQSTNLDVHEKVGDLTVENLEGDKDLELGVGDIRVAADRAGYHLVRASAGIGDVNSDGYGETSGWLGKTLKYHGDGKYELHAHVGVGDITLEGK
;
A
#
# COMPACT_ATOMS: atom_id res chain seq x y z
N MET A 1 -40.33 -34.34 71.17
CA MET A 1 -40.37 -33.11 70.42
C MET A 1 -38.95 -32.92 69.85
N PRO A 2 -38.77 -33.07 68.55
CA PRO A 2 -37.44 -33.04 67.94
C PRO A 2 -37.08 -31.62 67.45
N GLY A 3 -35.86 -31.19 67.82
CA GLY A 3 -35.28 -29.93 67.42
C GLY A 3 -34.86 -29.91 65.99
N LYS A 4 -35.18 -28.84 65.32
CA LYS A 4 -34.77 -28.53 63.92
C LYS A 4 -33.32 -27.97 63.91
N SER A 5 -32.41 -28.64 63.20
CA SER A 5 -31.09 -28.14 62.90
C SER A 5 -31.13 -27.26 61.62
N PRO A 6 -30.44 -26.11 61.56
CA PRO A 6 -30.42 -25.31 60.40
C PRO A 6 -29.34 -25.80 59.40
N ILE A 7 -29.73 -25.92 58.14
CA ILE A 7 -28.86 -26.21 56.99
C ILE A 7 -27.99 -25.01 56.73
N ARG A 8 -26.67 -25.18 56.89
CA ARG A 8 -25.69 -24.18 56.46
C ARG A 8 -25.43 -24.34 54.97
N LEU A 9 -25.92 -23.39 54.19
CA LEU A 9 -25.63 -23.27 52.76
C LEU A 9 -24.20 -22.75 52.58
N ALA A 10 -23.25 -23.63 52.20
CA ALA A 10 -21.88 -23.25 51.90
C ALA A 10 -21.83 -22.63 50.49
N TRP A 11 -21.54 -21.36 50.43
CA TRP A 11 -21.26 -20.66 49.18
C TRP A 11 -19.87 -21.05 48.68
N LEU A 12 -19.83 -21.83 47.62
CA LEU A 12 -18.62 -22.23 46.93
C LEU A 12 -18.18 -21.05 46.01
N HIS A 13 -17.23 -20.25 46.48
CA HIS A 13 -16.61 -19.22 45.66
C HIS A 13 -15.68 -19.94 44.67
N ARG A 14 -16.13 -20.11 43.42
CA ARG A 14 -15.25 -20.49 42.32
C ARG A 14 -14.42 -19.27 41.91
N THR A 15 -13.22 -19.16 42.41
CA THR A 15 -12.19 -18.24 41.92
C THR A 15 -11.76 -18.71 40.52
N ILE A 16 -12.20 -18.00 39.48
CA ILE A 16 -11.68 -18.18 38.11
C ILE A 16 -10.34 -17.48 38.11
N ALA A 17 -9.25 -18.23 38.11
CA ALA A 17 -7.90 -17.71 37.85
C ALA A 17 -7.81 -17.48 36.36
N VAL A 18 -7.91 -16.21 35.95
CA VAL A 18 -7.59 -15.79 34.60
C VAL A 18 -6.06 -15.80 34.49
N CYS A 19 -5.51 -16.86 33.90
CA CYS A 19 -4.11 -16.86 33.46
C CYS A 19 -3.95 -15.88 32.29
N LEU A 20 -3.46 -14.68 32.59
CA LEU A 20 -3.03 -13.72 31.58
C LEU A 20 -1.72 -14.27 31.00
N VAL A 21 -1.81 -14.97 29.86
CA VAL A 21 -0.64 -15.37 29.08
C VAL A 21 -0.10 -14.11 28.41
N LEU A 22 0.90 -13.49 29.03
CA LEU A 22 1.75 -12.48 28.40
C LEU A 22 2.54 -13.18 27.28
N VAL A 23 2.03 -13.13 26.05
CA VAL A 23 2.83 -13.45 24.86
C VAL A 23 3.81 -12.28 24.69
N PRO A 24 5.12 -12.47 24.80
CA PRO A 24 6.05 -11.44 24.44
C PRO A 24 5.88 -11.19 22.94
N PHE A 25 5.35 -10.02 22.59
CA PHE A 25 5.37 -9.51 21.22
C PHE A 25 6.85 -9.21 20.92
N CYS A 26 7.55 -10.20 20.39
CA CYS A 26 8.88 -10.01 19.85
C CYS A 26 8.69 -9.15 18.60
N ALA A 27 8.85 -7.84 18.72
CA ALA A 27 9.05 -6.97 17.59
C ALA A 27 10.36 -7.42 16.95
N ALA A 28 10.27 -8.25 15.93
CA ALA A 28 11.38 -8.53 15.04
C ALA A 28 11.69 -7.20 14.34
N SER A 29 12.69 -6.47 14.82
CA SER A 29 13.27 -5.38 14.05
C SER A 29 13.88 -6.05 12.81
N ASP A 30 13.33 -5.74 11.63
CA ASP A 30 13.92 -6.15 10.36
C ASP A 30 15.28 -5.46 10.22
N HIS A 31 16.33 -6.14 10.67
CA HIS A 31 17.70 -5.68 10.52
C HIS A 31 18.17 -6.06 9.12
N TRP A 32 18.07 -5.10 8.22
CA TRP A 32 18.73 -5.15 6.93
C TRP A 32 20.23 -4.95 7.17
N ASN A 33 21.07 -5.83 6.63
CA ASN A 33 22.51 -5.77 6.86
C ASN A 33 23.23 -5.04 5.72
N TYR A 34 22.59 -4.95 4.56
CA TYR A 34 23.14 -4.35 3.34
C TYR A 34 22.09 -3.51 2.67
N GLU A 35 22.45 -2.28 2.35
CA GLU A 35 21.61 -1.30 1.67
C GLU A 35 22.43 -0.62 0.59
N GLU A 36 21.81 -0.36 -0.57
CA GLU A 36 22.41 0.39 -1.67
C GLU A 36 21.35 1.30 -2.29
N SER A 37 21.68 2.59 -2.42
CA SER A 37 20.75 3.58 -2.97
C SER A 37 21.20 4.04 -4.35
N HIS A 38 20.24 4.29 -5.21
CA HIS A 38 20.44 4.68 -6.59
C HIS A 38 19.52 5.85 -6.97
N ASP A 39 20.00 6.69 -7.86
CA ASP A 39 19.25 7.82 -8.43
C ASP A 39 19.25 7.72 -9.95
N GLU A 40 18.08 7.85 -10.55
CA GLU A 40 17.87 7.81 -11.98
C GLU A 40 17.00 9.00 -12.43
N VAL A 41 17.36 9.64 -13.51
CA VAL A 41 16.58 10.73 -14.12
C VAL A 41 16.40 10.45 -15.61
N ARG A 42 15.16 10.55 -16.07
CA ARG A 42 14.81 10.36 -17.48
C ARG A 42 13.82 11.43 -17.93
N ASP A 43 13.98 11.93 -19.13
CA ASP A 43 13.00 12.84 -19.72
C ASP A 43 11.69 12.11 -19.97
N PHE A 44 10.58 12.72 -19.56
CA PHE A 44 9.25 12.17 -19.72
C PHE A 44 8.20 13.26 -19.89
N VAL A 45 7.28 13.06 -20.80
CA VAL A 45 6.30 14.07 -21.16
C VAL A 45 5.07 14.04 -20.25
N ALA A 46 4.55 15.20 -19.90
CA ALA A 46 3.28 15.31 -19.19
C ALA A 46 2.13 14.64 -19.96
N GLY A 47 1.24 13.97 -19.24
CA GLY A 47 0.13 13.20 -19.82
C GLY A 47 0.56 11.88 -20.47
N GLY A 48 1.78 11.44 -20.25
CA GLY A 48 2.24 10.09 -20.62
C GLY A 48 1.67 9.01 -19.71
N MET A 49 1.85 7.75 -20.08
CA MET A 49 1.50 6.57 -19.29
C MET A 49 2.77 6.01 -18.65
N LEU A 50 2.72 5.78 -17.35
CA LEU A 50 3.80 5.15 -16.59
C LEU A 50 3.32 3.82 -16.02
N HIS A 51 3.99 2.75 -16.41
CA HIS A 51 3.81 1.42 -15.90
C HIS A 51 4.89 1.11 -14.87
N VAL A 52 4.49 0.71 -13.65
CA VAL A 52 5.41 0.32 -12.57
C VAL A 52 5.10 -1.09 -12.13
N ARG A 53 6.14 -1.92 -12.04
CA ARG A 53 6.06 -3.31 -11.54
C ARG A 53 7.03 -3.49 -10.39
N LEU A 54 6.50 -3.67 -9.17
CA LEU A 54 7.29 -3.88 -7.96
C LEU A 54 6.91 -5.21 -7.30
N GLY A 55 7.92 -5.97 -6.89
CA GLY A 55 7.69 -7.25 -6.21
C GLY A 55 7.43 -7.06 -4.72
N VAL A 56 8.43 -6.60 -3.99
CA VAL A 56 8.37 -6.36 -2.54
C VAL A 56 9.06 -5.04 -2.24
N GLY A 57 8.35 -4.15 -1.56
CA GLY A 57 8.90 -2.85 -1.23
C GLY A 57 7.81 -1.83 -0.97
N ASP A 58 8.19 -0.62 -0.67
CA ASP A 58 7.29 0.50 -0.47
C ASP A 58 7.47 1.49 -1.63
N LEU A 59 6.37 1.91 -2.25
CA LEU A 59 6.37 2.78 -3.43
C LEU A 59 5.64 4.08 -3.13
N HIS A 60 6.38 5.18 -3.17
CA HIS A 60 5.84 6.52 -3.04
C HIS A 60 5.96 7.29 -4.36
N ILE A 61 4.83 7.59 -4.99
CA ILE A 61 4.75 8.35 -6.24
C ILE A 61 4.22 9.75 -5.94
N LYS A 62 4.98 10.77 -6.27
CA LYS A 62 4.62 12.15 -6.03
C LYS A 62 4.76 13.02 -7.27
N ARG A 63 4.06 14.14 -7.25
CA ARG A 63 4.12 15.15 -8.30
C ARG A 63 5.50 15.82 -8.37
N SER A 64 5.98 16.00 -9.59
CA SER A 64 7.07 16.90 -9.95
C SER A 64 6.57 18.01 -10.88
N ASP A 65 7.19 19.19 -10.78
CA ASP A 65 6.95 20.32 -11.71
C ASP A 65 7.84 20.25 -12.97
N SER A 66 8.62 19.17 -13.12
CA SER A 66 9.50 18.95 -14.27
C SER A 66 8.90 17.94 -15.26
N ASN A 67 9.33 18.02 -16.54
CA ASN A 67 9.02 17.01 -17.55
C ASN A 67 10.04 15.85 -17.48
N GLN A 68 10.22 15.28 -16.29
CA GLN A 68 11.14 14.20 -16.02
C GLN A 68 10.54 13.21 -15.04
N ILE A 69 10.91 11.96 -15.19
CA ILE A 69 10.84 10.95 -14.13
C ILE A 69 12.13 11.04 -13.33
N ARG A 70 12.00 11.21 -12.00
CA ARG A 70 13.10 11.07 -11.07
C ARG A 70 12.80 9.90 -10.16
N LEU A 71 13.65 8.92 -10.20
CA LEU A 71 13.55 7.70 -9.41
C LEU A 71 14.71 7.66 -8.43
N HIS A 72 14.39 7.69 -7.15
CA HIS A 72 15.29 7.33 -6.06
C HIS A 72 14.84 6.00 -5.50
N TYR A 73 15.75 5.02 -5.39
CA TYR A 73 15.40 3.76 -4.77
C TYR A 73 16.55 3.22 -3.93
N THR A 74 16.19 2.54 -2.85
CA THR A 74 17.13 1.85 -1.97
C THR A 74 16.80 0.37 -1.98
N VAL A 75 17.79 -0.45 -2.32
CA VAL A 75 17.71 -1.91 -2.24
C VAL A 75 18.18 -2.35 -0.87
N LYS A 76 17.38 -3.14 -0.15
CA LYS A 76 17.70 -3.67 1.17
C LYS A 76 17.71 -5.19 1.16
N SER A 77 18.73 -5.80 1.77
CA SER A 77 18.79 -7.26 1.91
C SER A 77 19.64 -7.69 3.11
N ARG A 78 19.42 -8.94 3.55
CA ARG A 78 20.28 -9.58 4.56
C ARG A 78 21.59 -10.13 3.97
N ARG A 79 21.75 -10.11 2.64
CA ARG A 79 22.93 -10.63 1.92
C ARG A 79 23.39 -9.60 0.89
N GLU A 80 24.68 -9.27 0.93
CA GLU A 80 25.30 -8.34 0.00
C GLU A 80 25.15 -8.75 -1.47
N SER A 81 25.30 -10.04 -1.78
CA SER A 81 25.15 -10.54 -3.15
C SER A 81 23.78 -10.23 -3.75
N ARG A 82 22.72 -10.22 -2.93
CA ARG A 82 21.36 -9.92 -3.39
C ARG A 82 21.14 -8.44 -3.68
N VAL A 83 21.78 -7.56 -2.93
CA VAL A 83 21.76 -6.12 -3.23
C VAL A 83 22.42 -5.87 -4.57
N LYS A 84 23.56 -6.53 -4.84
CA LYS A 84 24.31 -6.42 -6.11
C LYS A 84 23.61 -7.05 -7.31
N GLU A 85 22.78 -8.06 -7.10
CA GLU A 85 22.02 -8.75 -8.16
C GLU A 85 20.69 -8.04 -8.47
N ALA A 86 20.16 -7.26 -7.52
CA ALA A 86 18.94 -6.50 -7.71
C ALA A 86 19.20 -5.34 -8.69
N HIS A 87 18.26 -5.10 -9.59
CA HIS A 87 18.36 -4.01 -10.56
C HIS A 87 16.99 -3.50 -10.98
N VAL A 88 16.98 -2.36 -11.64
CA VAL A 88 15.76 -1.71 -12.13
C VAL A 88 15.91 -1.49 -13.63
N ASP A 89 14.95 -1.95 -14.40
CA ASP A 89 14.85 -1.68 -15.82
C ASP A 89 13.93 -0.47 -16.05
N ILE A 90 14.43 0.52 -16.80
CA ILE A 90 13.69 1.73 -17.16
C ILE A 90 13.66 1.85 -18.68
N GLU A 91 12.49 1.70 -19.27
CA GLU A 91 12.29 1.83 -20.70
C GLU A 91 11.29 2.96 -21.00
N ILE A 92 11.67 3.92 -21.84
CA ILE A 92 10.80 5.01 -22.28
C ILE A 92 10.65 4.97 -23.80
N ARG A 93 9.40 4.89 -24.27
CA ARG A 93 9.05 4.90 -25.68
C ARG A 93 8.00 5.97 -25.95
N GLY A 94 8.46 7.15 -26.33
CA GLY A 94 7.57 8.28 -26.63
C GLY A 94 6.80 8.76 -25.39
N ARG A 95 5.53 8.40 -25.26
CA ARG A 95 4.67 8.76 -24.11
C ARG A 95 4.47 7.62 -23.12
N ASP A 96 5.07 6.47 -23.35
CA ASP A 96 4.96 5.30 -22.49
C ASP A 96 6.28 5.03 -21.79
N ALA A 97 6.26 4.90 -20.48
CA ALA A 97 7.40 4.55 -19.65
C ALA A 97 7.10 3.27 -18.87
N HIS A 98 8.08 2.39 -18.78
CA HIS A 98 8.02 1.16 -18.00
C HIS A 98 9.17 1.14 -17.01
N ILE A 99 8.86 0.90 -15.74
CA ILE A 99 9.82 0.72 -14.66
C ILE A 99 9.54 -0.63 -14.01
N GLU A 100 10.51 -1.52 -14.07
CA GLU A 100 10.39 -2.87 -13.49
C GLU A 100 11.54 -3.14 -12.51
N PHE A 101 11.18 -3.51 -11.28
CA PHE A 101 12.12 -3.80 -10.20
C PHE A 101 12.38 -5.30 -10.12
N HIS A 102 13.63 -5.71 -10.29
CA HIS A 102 14.06 -7.09 -10.31
C HIS A 102 14.82 -7.45 -9.05
N ALA A 103 14.23 -8.32 -8.23
CA ALA A 103 14.88 -8.91 -7.07
C ALA A 103 15.33 -10.35 -7.36
N PRO A 104 16.50 -10.79 -6.87
CA PRO A 104 16.90 -12.17 -7.00
C PRO A 104 15.94 -13.13 -6.29
N SER A 105 15.76 -14.33 -6.85
CA SER A 105 14.83 -15.33 -6.33
C SER A 105 15.16 -15.77 -4.91
N GLY A 106 14.15 -16.07 -4.10
CA GLY A 106 14.30 -16.66 -2.76
C GLY A 106 14.13 -15.71 -1.58
N GLY A 107 13.47 -14.56 -1.76
CA GLY A 107 13.04 -13.62 -0.70
C GLY A 107 14.18 -12.83 -0.05
N ASN A 108 13.82 -11.98 0.94
CA ASN A 108 14.74 -11.12 1.70
C ASN A 108 15.45 -10.02 0.87
N THR A 109 14.78 -9.49 -0.15
CA THR A 109 15.18 -8.28 -0.84
C THR A 109 13.96 -7.39 -0.97
N GLN A 110 14.07 -6.15 -0.53
CA GLN A 110 13.03 -5.13 -0.54
C GLN A 110 13.56 -3.89 -1.24
N PHE A 111 12.66 -3.17 -1.90
CA PHE A 111 12.95 -1.86 -2.46
C PHE A 111 12.14 -0.80 -1.72
N ASP A 112 12.80 0.28 -1.30
CA ASP A 112 12.12 1.50 -0.90
C ASP A 112 12.25 2.48 -2.06
N VAL A 113 11.12 2.92 -2.61
CA VAL A 113 11.08 3.65 -3.88
C VAL A 113 10.38 4.99 -3.71
N GLU A 114 11.06 6.05 -4.09
CA GLU A 114 10.49 7.38 -4.26
C GLU A 114 10.54 7.77 -5.74
N LEU A 115 9.38 8.06 -6.33
CA LEU A 115 9.21 8.31 -7.74
C LEU A 115 8.52 9.66 -7.95
N GLU A 116 9.23 10.62 -8.53
CA GLU A 116 8.68 11.91 -8.92
C GLU A 116 8.34 11.90 -10.40
N VAL A 117 7.12 12.30 -10.75
CA VAL A 117 6.63 12.29 -12.13
C VAL A 117 5.89 13.59 -12.46
N PRO A 118 5.78 13.96 -13.75
CA PRO A 118 4.99 15.13 -14.14
C PRO A 118 3.55 15.06 -13.64
N GLN A 119 2.95 16.18 -13.28
CA GLN A 119 1.66 16.30 -12.62
C GLN A 119 0.53 15.49 -13.28
N SER A 120 0.46 15.47 -14.61
CA SER A 120 -0.64 14.80 -15.35
C SER A 120 -0.28 13.42 -15.87
N THR A 121 0.62 12.71 -15.20
CA THR A 121 1.00 11.34 -15.56
C THR A 121 -0.13 10.36 -15.27
N ASN A 122 -0.48 9.53 -16.26
CA ASN A 122 -1.34 8.37 -16.05
C ASN A 122 -0.52 7.22 -15.45
N LEU A 123 -1.09 6.50 -14.50
CA LEU A 123 -0.41 5.44 -13.77
C LEU A 123 -1.08 4.08 -13.99
N ASP A 124 -0.26 3.06 -14.20
CA ASP A 124 -0.59 1.64 -14.12
C ASP A 124 0.45 0.98 -13.21
N VAL A 125 0.07 0.72 -11.96
CA VAL A 125 0.97 0.24 -10.90
C VAL A 125 0.52 -1.13 -10.44
N HIS A 126 1.45 -2.10 -10.48
CA HIS A 126 1.24 -3.41 -9.89
C HIS A 126 2.34 -3.70 -8.89
N GLU A 127 1.95 -3.83 -7.64
CA GLU A 127 2.82 -4.16 -6.53
C GLU A 127 2.33 -5.43 -5.84
N LYS A 128 3.25 -6.33 -5.46
CA LYS A 128 2.83 -7.59 -4.83
C LYS A 128 2.71 -7.46 -3.32
N VAL A 129 3.69 -6.85 -2.67
CA VAL A 129 3.74 -6.72 -1.20
C VAL A 129 4.45 -5.43 -0.83
N GLY A 130 3.80 -4.57 -0.05
CA GLY A 130 4.33 -3.30 0.43
C GLY A 130 3.26 -2.25 0.58
N ASP A 131 3.64 -1.00 0.69
CA ASP A 131 2.72 0.12 0.82
C ASP A 131 2.85 1.07 -0.38
N LEU A 132 1.72 1.33 -1.04
CA LEU A 132 1.64 2.21 -2.20
C LEU A 132 1.03 3.56 -1.81
N THR A 133 1.81 4.62 -1.98
CA THR A 133 1.33 5.99 -1.77
C THR A 133 1.41 6.80 -3.07
N VAL A 134 0.31 7.47 -3.44
CA VAL A 134 0.24 8.35 -4.62
C VAL A 134 -0.26 9.72 -4.20
N GLU A 135 0.53 10.77 -4.46
CA GLU A 135 0.24 12.10 -3.97
C GLU A 135 0.17 13.16 -5.08
N ASN A 136 -0.94 13.92 -5.07
CA ASN A 136 -1.13 15.16 -5.83
C ASN A 136 -0.93 15.03 -7.34
N LEU A 137 -1.23 13.86 -7.90
CA LEU A 137 -1.17 13.59 -9.33
C LEU A 137 -2.56 13.69 -9.96
N GLU A 138 -2.62 14.33 -11.10
CA GLU A 138 -3.72 14.26 -12.06
C GLU A 138 -3.53 13.04 -12.99
N GLY A 139 -4.51 12.75 -13.83
CA GLY A 139 -4.45 11.62 -14.78
C GLY A 139 -5.16 10.38 -14.26
N ASP A 140 -5.35 9.43 -15.18
CA ASP A 140 -5.96 8.15 -14.88
C ASP A 140 -5.03 7.29 -14.02
N LYS A 141 -5.60 6.50 -13.12
CA LYS A 141 -4.85 5.62 -12.21
C LYS A 141 -5.47 4.25 -12.16
N ASP A 142 -4.66 3.25 -12.41
CA ASP A 142 -4.95 1.84 -12.18
C ASP A 142 -3.90 1.29 -11.20
N LEU A 143 -4.31 1.01 -9.97
CA LEU A 143 -3.44 0.68 -8.85
C LEU A 143 -3.83 -0.68 -8.29
N GLU A 144 -2.95 -1.66 -8.43
CA GLU A 144 -3.13 -3.00 -7.90
C GLU A 144 -2.05 -3.35 -6.89
N LEU A 145 -2.47 -3.73 -5.68
CA LEU A 145 -1.59 -4.19 -4.60
C LEU A 145 -2.05 -5.57 -4.10
N GLY A 146 -1.13 -6.51 -3.99
CA GLY A 146 -1.44 -7.83 -3.47
C GLY A 146 -1.68 -7.83 -1.96
N VAL A 147 -0.71 -7.36 -1.18
CA VAL A 147 -0.76 -7.29 0.30
C VAL A 147 -0.09 -6.01 0.77
N GLY A 148 -0.79 -5.21 1.56
CA GLY A 148 -0.34 -3.93 2.11
C GLY A 148 -1.39 -2.85 1.96
N ASP A 149 -1.05 -1.59 2.13
CA ASP A 149 -2.00 -0.50 2.12
C ASP A 149 -1.81 0.42 0.91
N ILE A 150 -2.92 0.88 0.32
CA ILE A 150 -2.92 1.90 -0.74
C ILE A 150 -3.40 3.22 -0.15
N ARG A 151 -2.61 4.27 -0.31
CA ARG A 151 -3.02 5.65 0.01
C ARG A 151 -2.96 6.53 -1.22
N VAL A 152 -4.07 7.20 -1.53
CA VAL A 152 -4.16 8.14 -2.65
C VAL A 152 -4.65 9.48 -2.15
N ALA A 153 -3.82 10.51 -2.25
CA ALA A 153 -4.19 11.89 -2.02
C ALA A 153 -4.36 12.60 -3.38
N ALA A 154 -5.61 12.93 -3.74
CA ALA A 154 -5.92 13.50 -5.04
C ALA A 154 -7.13 14.46 -4.97
N ASP A 155 -7.17 15.44 -5.87
CA ASP A 155 -8.33 16.32 -5.99
C ASP A 155 -9.54 15.55 -6.56
N ARG A 156 -10.55 15.38 -5.70
CA ARG A 156 -11.79 14.69 -6.06
C ARG A 156 -12.47 15.28 -7.29
N ALA A 157 -12.42 16.61 -7.47
CA ALA A 157 -13.04 17.28 -8.59
C ALA A 157 -12.42 16.87 -9.95
N GLY A 158 -11.20 16.34 -9.95
CA GLY A 158 -10.54 15.84 -11.15
C GLY A 158 -11.12 14.53 -11.70
N TYR A 159 -11.92 13.79 -10.92
CA TYR A 159 -12.39 12.44 -11.30
C TYR A 159 -13.87 12.38 -11.65
N HIS A 160 -14.20 11.72 -12.77
CA HIS A 160 -15.59 11.35 -13.07
C HIS A 160 -15.96 9.97 -12.54
N LEU A 161 -14.97 9.11 -12.31
CA LEU A 161 -15.18 7.78 -11.75
C LEU A 161 -14.05 7.43 -10.79
N VAL A 162 -14.42 7.01 -9.57
CA VAL A 162 -13.49 6.38 -8.63
C VAL A 162 -14.05 5.04 -8.20
N ARG A 163 -13.25 4.00 -8.31
CA ARG A 163 -13.52 2.65 -7.81
C ARG A 163 -12.38 2.21 -6.93
N ALA A 164 -12.70 1.85 -5.68
CA ALA A 164 -11.74 1.25 -4.77
C ALA A 164 -12.31 -0.04 -4.20
N SER A 165 -11.49 -1.08 -4.08
CA SER A 165 -11.92 -2.37 -3.54
C SER A 165 -10.81 -3.06 -2.77
N ALA A 166 -11.10 -3.48 -1.53
CA ALA A 166 -10.26 -4.34 -0.72
C ALA A 166 -10.87 -5.75 -0.70
N GLY A 167 -10.10 -6.78 -0.99
CA GLY A 167 -10.54 -8.17 -0.88
C GLY A 167 -10.74 -8.58 0.58
N ILE A 168 -9.76 -8.31 1.43
CA ILE A 168 -9.81 -8.44 2.90
C ILE A 168 -9.23 -7.15 3.47
N GLY A 169 -10.07 -6.34 4.13
CA GLY A 169 -9.68 -5.05 4.70
C GLY A 169 -10.74 -3.98 4.50
N ASP A 170 -10.38 -2.75 4.74
CA ASP A 170 -11.29 -1.61 4.68
C ASP A 170 -10.95 -0.65 3.52
N VAL A 171 -11.97 0.08 3.05
CA VAL A 171 -11.81 1.23 2.15
C VAL A 171 -12.28 2.46 2.92
N ASN A 172 -11.33 3.31 3.27
CA ASN A 172 -11.58 4.58 3.95
C ASN A 172 -11.54 5.71 2.92
N SER A 173 -12.54 6.56 2.93
CA SER A 173 -12.59 7.66 1.97
C SER A 173 -13.04 8.94 2.63
N ASP A 174 -12.29 10.02 2.39
CA ASP A 174 -12.70 11.37 2.74
C ASP A 174 -13.23 12.07 1.47
N GLY A 175 -14.53 12.38 1.49
CA GLY A 175 -15.20 13.12 0.41
C GLY A 175 -15.64 12.31 -0.81
N TYR A 176 -15.35 11.00 -0.92
CA TYR A 176 -15.77 10.19 -2.07
C TYR A 176 -17.06 9.38 -1.87
N GLY A 177 -17.70 9.48 -0.71
CA GLY A 177 -18.96 8.80 -0.42
C GLY A 177 -18.84 7.60 0.50
N GLU A 178 -19.87 6.75 0.48
CA GLU A 178 -19.99 5.61 1.40
C GLU A 178 -19.39 4.32 0.82
N THR A 179 -18.81 3.53 1.68
CA THR A 179 -18.30 2.20 1.37
C THR A 179 -19.34 1.13 1.64
N SER A 180 -19.30 0.03 0.89
CA SER A 180 -20.20 -1.11 1.04
C SER A 180 -19.41 -2.42 1.05
N GLY A 181 -20.00 -3.47 1.65
CA GLY A 181 -19.41 -4.81 1.73
C GLY A 181 -19.31 -5.31 3.18
N TRP A 182 -19.19 -6.64 3.35
CA TRP A 182 -19.15 -7.29 4.65
C TRP A 182 -17.77 -7.85 5.02
N LEU A 183 -17.10 -8.55 4.12
CA LEU A 183 -15.74 -9.09 4.31
C LEU A 183 -14.68 -8.26 3.58
N GLY A 184 -14.99 -7.79 2.39
CA GLY A 184 -14.23 -6.84 1.62
C GLY A 184 -15.05 -5.59 1.40
N LYS A 185 -14.42 -4.47 1.28
CA LYS A 185 -15.07 -3.18 1.07
C LYS A 185 -14.92 -2.72 -0.35
N THR A 186 -15.95 -2.07 -0.85
CA THR A 186 -15.93 -1.40 -2.15
C THR A 186 -16.49 0.01 -2.03
N LEU A 187 -15.87 0.92 -2.76
CA LEU A 187 -16.30 2.29 -2.98
C LEU A 187 -16.56 2.49 -4.47
N LYS A 188 -17.62 3.20 -4.79
CA LYS A 188 -17.88 3.72 -6.14
C LYS A 188 -18.34 5.15 -6.05
N TYR A 189 -17.60 6.06 -6.66
CA TYR A 189 -17.90 7.47 -6.74
C TYR A 189 -18.06 7.89 -8.19
N HIS A 190 -19.03 8.78 -8.44
CA HIS A 190 -19.24 9.43 -9.73
C HIS A 190 -19.21 10.95 -9.55
N GLY A 191 -18.37 11.63 -10.29
CA GLY A 191 -18.22 13.07 -10.33
C GLY A 191 -18.28 13.60 -11.76
N ASP A 192 -17.94 14.88 -11.93
CA ASP A 192 -17.96 15.58 -13.21
C ASP A 192 -16.54 15.82 -13.76
N GLY A 193 -15.53 15.20 -13.18
CA GLY A 193 -14.14 15.37 -13.56
C GLY A 193 -13.77 14.69 -14.88
N LYS A 194 -12.49 14.62 -15.17
CA LYS A 194 -11.95 14.10 -16.44
C LYS A 194 -11.39 12.69 -16.32
N TYR A 195 -10.86 12.34 -15.14
CA TYR A 195 -10.02 11.17 -14.94
C TYR A 195 -10.78 10.01 -14.29
N GLU A 196 -10.21 8.82 -14.39
CA GLU A 196 -10.64 7.63 -13.67
C GLU A 196 -9.57 7.20 -12.65
N LEU A 197 -10.02 6.71 -11.49
CA LEU A 197 -9.17 6.09 -10.48
C LEU A 197 -9.73 4.71 -10.15
N HIS A 198 -8.93 3.69 -10.41
CA HIS A 198 -9.16 2.33 -9.96
C HIS A 198 -8.07 1.96 -8.94
N ALA A 199 -8.48 1.50 -7.76
CA ALA A 199 -7.56 1.00 -6.74
C ALA A 199 -8.07 -0.34 -6.21
N HIS A 200 -7.21 -1.34 -6.23
CA HIS A 200 -7.51 -2.68 -5.72
C HIS A 200 -6.40 -3.17 -4.80
N VAL A 201 -6.77 -3.64 -3.61
CA VAL A 201 -5.88 -4.36 -2.72
C VAL A 201 -6.45 -5.76 -2.42
N GLY A 202 -5.61 -6.78 -2.50
CA GLY A 202 -6.00 -8.14 -2.15
C GLY A 202 -6.23 -8.29 -0.65
N VAL A 203 -5.25 -7.93 0.18
CA VAL A 203 -5.30 -7.93 1.65
C VAL A 203 -4.65 -6.66 2.18
N GLY A 204 -5.42 -5.81 2.85
CA GLY A 204 -5.00 -4.53 3.39
C GLY A 204 -6.05 -3.45 3.17
N ASP A 205 -5.72 -2.22 3.46
CA ASP A 205 -6.65 -1.11 3.45
C ASP A 205 -6.38 -0.13 2.29
N ILE A 206 -7.44 0.53 1.82
CA ILE A 206 -7.33 1.64 0.87
C ILE A 206 -7.78 2.92 1.56
N THR A 207 -6.97 3.95 1.52
CA THR A 207 -7.31 5.29 2.01
C THR A 207 -7.30 6.28 0.85
N LEU A 208 -8.46 6.90 0.58
CA LEU A 208 -8.63 7.95 -0.42
C LEU A 208 -8.84 9.29 0.29
N GLU A 209 -7.91 10.21 0.11
CA GLU A 209 -7.96 11.56 0.66
C GLU A 209 -8.37 12.54 -0.44
N GLY A 210 -9.65 12.99 -0.41
CA GLY A 210 -10.18 14.01 -1.30
C GLY A 210 -9.85 15.43 -0.79
N LYS A 211 -9.34 16.28 -1.66
CA LYS A 211 -9.16 17.71 -1.38
C LYS A 211 -10.29 18.50 -1.98
#